data_dbdde18eb13dfc5a08174047a26645b5
#
_entry.id   dbdde18eb13dfc5a08174047a26645b5
#
_cell.length_a   1.000
_cell.length_b   1.000
_cell.length_c   1.000
_cell.angle_alpha   90.00
_cell.angle_beta   90.00
_cell.angle_gamma   90.00
#
_symmetry.space_group_name_H-M   'P 1'
#
loop_
_entity.id
_entity.type
_entity.pdbx_description
1 polymer ?
#
loop_
_entity_poly.entity_id
_entity_poly.type
_entity_poly.pdbx_seq_one_letter_code
_entity_poly.pdbx_strand_id
1 'polypeptide(L)'
;PLHRLVLGGDHLGPNPWRSETVDQALQKSRVLVRDSIRAGYTKIHLDTSMKCADDARLRPLPTEVIAARSAVLALAAEETFRDLQESGPWPLYVIGTEVPVPGGVEDEEEGAPEVTTPQAAEETISATQEAFQKLGLEAAWERVIAVVVQPGVEYGNDSLYDYDSAAAASLSRFIEDEEALVFEAHSTDYQTKEALSELVRDHFAILKVGPALTFALREAVFALAAIEEAWLNGRARTSLSDIRRVVDQAMLQNPIYWQPYYPGNERQQHYARQYSLSDRIRYYWPDPAVQRALRQLLKNLSPDPLPLPLLSQYAPDQFRAIRTQRLQNDPLSIIDHAVAAVLDDYTYACDLP
;
A
#
# COMPACT_ATOMS: atom_id res chain seq x y z
N PRO A 1 17.02 12.09 10.75
CA PRO A 1 15.81 11.71 10.01
C PRO A 1 15.02 10.57 10.62
N LEU A 2 15.62 9.63 11.41
CA LEU A 2 14.87 8.51 12.04
C LEU A 2 13.68 8.97 12.91
N HIS A 3 13.74 10.18 13.50
CA HIS A 3 12.62 10.77 14.25
C HIS A 3 11.41 11.16 13.38
N ARG A 4 11.54 11.10 12.06
CA ARG A 4 10.44 11.32 11.11
C ARG A 4 9.78 10.01 10.65
N LEU A 5 10.30 8.86 11.07
CA LEU A 5 9.73 7.55 10.75
C LEU A 5 8.79 7.11 11.87
N VAL A 6 7.56 6.78 11.49
CA VAL A 6 6.57 6.18 12.38
C VAL A 6 6.37 4.74 11.96
N LEU A 7 6.57 3.81 12.89
CA LEU A 7 6.24 2.41 12.66
C LEU A 7 4.73 2.22 12.86
N GLY A 8 4.03 1.90 11.78
CA GLY A 8 2.58 1.74 11.78
C GLY A 8 2.14 0.36 11.32
N GLY A 9 1.07 -0.13 11.89
CA GLY A 9 0.34 -1.30 11.41
C GLY A 9 -0.89 -0.87 10.65
N ASP A 10 -0.98 -1.28 9.38
CA ASP A 10 -2.14 -1.00 8.54
C ASP A 10 -3.00 -2.25 8.37
N HIS A 11 -4.31 -2.03 8.20
CA HIS A 11 -5.31 -3.10 8.06
C HIS A 11 -5.24 -4.14 9.20
N LEU A 12 -5.04 -3.67 10.44
CA LEU A 12 -5.05 -4.55 11.61
C LEU A 12 -6.50 -4.92 11.96
N GLY A 13 -6.89 -6.13 11.56
CA GLY A 13 -8.27 -6.59 11.72
C GLY A 13 -8.48 -8.01 11.21
N PRO A 14 -9.75 -8.43 11.08
CA PRO A 14 -10.12 -9.81 10.78
C PRO A 14 -9.86 -10.27 9.35
N ASN A 15 -9.51 -9.39 8.41
CA ASN A 15 -9.39 -9.70 7.00
C ASN A 15 -8.54 -10.96 6.67
N PRO A 16 -7.38 -11.21 7.29
CA PRO A 16 -6.61 -12.44 7.02
C PRO A 16 -7.35 -13.73 7.38
N TRP A 17 -8.37 -13.63 8.23
CA TRP A 17 -9.17 -14.75 8.74
C TRP A 17 -10.64 -14.64 8.38
N ARG A 18 -10.99 -13.89 7.34
CA ARG A 18 -12.39 -13.63 6.90
C ARG A 18 -13.18 -14.90 6.56
N SER A 19 -12.51 -16.02 6.31
CA SER A 19 -13.15 -17.32 6.09
C SER A 19 -13.57 -18.03 7.38
N GLU A 20 -13.23 -17.50 8.56
CA GLU A 20 -13.59 -18.01 9.88
C GLU A 20 -14.78 -17.23 10.47
N THR A 21 -15.28 -17.69 11.63
CA THR A 21 -16.33 -16.94 12.35
C THR A 21 -15.78 -15.63 12.91
N VAL A 22 -16.66 -14.64 13.13
CA VAL A 22 -16.30 -13.35 13.73
C VAL A 22 -15.50 -13.52 15.02
N ASP A 23 -15.95 -14.39 15.91
CA ASP A 23 -15.28 -14.61 17.20
C ASP A 23 -13.84 -15.12 17.00
N GLN A 24 -13.63 -16.07 16.10
CA GLN A 24 -12.31 -16.62 15.81
C GLN A 24 -11.40 -15.59 15.15
N ALA A 25 -11.92 -14.88 14.16
CA ALA A 25 -11.18 -13.86 13.42
C ALA A 25 -10.79 -12.69 14.34
N LEU A 26 -11.71 -12.19 15.18
CA LEU A 26 -11.43 -11.12 16.14
C LEU A 26 -10.45 -11.56 17.25
N GLN A 27 -10.54 -12.80 17.72
CA GLN A 27 -9.54 -13.33 18.67
C GLN A 27 -8.13 -13.24 18.09
N LYS A 28 -7.95 -13.66 16.82
CA LYS A 28 -6.66 -13.60 16.11
C LYS A 28 -6.23 -12.16 15.84
N SER A 29 -7.18 -11.28 15.48
CA SER A 29 -6.92 -9.85 15.28
C SER A 29 -6.42 -9.16 16.56
N ARG A 30 -7.00 -9.53 17.73
CA ARG A 30 -6.51 -9.03 19.03
C ARG A 30 -5.07 -9.47 19.31
N VAL A 31 -4.69 -10.69 18.93
CA VAL A 31 -3.30 -11.17 19.05
C VAL A 31 -2.40 -10.35 18.14
N LEU A 32 -2.81 -10.16 16.87
CA LEU A 32 -2.07 -9.35 15.90
C LEU A 32 -1.81 -7.93 16.40
N VAL A 33 -2.86 -7.25 16.91
CA VAL A 33 -2.75 -5.90 17.48
C VAL A 33 -1.80 -5.88 18.67
N ARG A 34 -1.93 -6.83 19.61
CA ARG A 34 -1.03 -6.94 20.79
C ARG A 34 0.42 -7.13 20.38
N ASP A 35 0.68 -7.98 19.38
CA ASP A 35 2.03 -8.24 18.91
C ASP A 35 2.61 -7.01 18.16
N SER A 36 1.77 -6.26 17.43
CA SER A 36 2.16 -4.99 16.83
C SER A 36 2.58 -3.96 17.89
N ILE A 37 1.79 -3.79 18.95
CA ILE A 37 2.15 -2.90 20.09
C ILE A 37 3.46 -3.36 20.75
N ARG A 38 3.64 -4.65 21.01
CA ARG A 38 4.87 -5.20 21.59
C ARG A 38 6.09 -5.00 20.69
N ALA A 39 5.88 -4.96 19.37
CA ALA A 39 6.92 -4.69 18.39
C ALA A 39 7.24 -3.18 18.22
N GLY A 40 6.57 -2.29 18.99
CA GLY A 40 6.80 -0.85 18.97
C GLY A 40 6.05 -0.09 17.89
N TYR A 41 4.95 -0.66 17.37
CA TYR A 41 4.08 0.06 16.44
C TYR A 41 3.32 1.16 17.18
N THR A 42 3.34 2.37 16.64
CA THR A 42 2.72 3.56 17.25
C THR A 42 1.54 4.12 16.46
N LYS A 43 1.39 3.82 15.18
CA LYS A 43 0.17 4.08 14.40
C LYS A 43 -0.57 2.75 14.21
N ILE A 44 -1.82 2.68 14.60
CA ILE A 44 -2.66 1.49 14.54
C ILE A 44 -3.91 1.78 13.72
N HIS A 45 -3.94 1.29 12.47
CA HIS A 45 -5.14 1.35 11.65
C HIS A 45 -6.03 0.15 11.97
N LEU A 46 -7.20 0.44 12.57
CA LEU A 46 -8.19 -0.53 12.98
C LEU A 46 -9.14 -0.84 11.81
N ASP A 47 -8.82 -1.86 11.03
CA ASP A 47 -9.63 -2.26 9.88
C ASP A 47 -10.52 -3.46 10.23
N THR A 48 -11.79 -3.19 10.47
CA THR A 48 -12.82 -4.20 10.76
C THR A 48 -13.98 -4.17 9.77
N SER A 49 -13.80 -3.54 8.62
CA SER A 49 -14.79 -3.39 7.55
C SER A 49 -15.11 -4.70 6.82
N MET A 50 -14.16 -5.66 6.82
CA MET A 50 -14.32 -6.91 6.09
C MET A 50 -15.23 -7.90 6.82
N LYS A 51 -16.12 -8.55 6.04
CA LYS A 51 -17.01 -9.61 6.54
C LYS A 51 -16.26 -10.87 6.90
N CYS A 52 -16.69 -11.53 7.96
CA CYS A 52 -16.34 -12.89 8.32
C CYS A 52 -17.39 -13.90 7.81
N ALA A 53 -17.14 -15.19 7.98
CA ALA A 53 -17.99 -16.25 7.43
C ALA A 53 -19.45 -16.19 7.90
N ASP A 54 -19.67 -15.80 9.14
CA ASP A 54 -21.01 -15.68 9.76
C ASP A 54 -21.69 -14.32 9.54
N ASP A 55 -21.00 -13.34 8.95
CA ASP A 55 -21.56 -12.06 8.51
C ASP A 55 -22.27 -12.14 7.15
N ALA A 56 -22.33 -13.28 6.50
CA ALA A 56 -22.78 -13.43 5.11
C ALA A 56 -24.18 -12.85 4.81
N ARG A 57 -25.04 -12.71 5.81
CA ARG A 57 -26.40 -12.16 5.71
C ARG A 57 -26.43 -10.63 5.75
N LEU A 58 -25.37 -9.98 6.24
CA LEU A 58 -25.27 -8.52 6.35
C LEU A 58 -24.70 -7.94 5.05
N ARG A 59 -25.42 -7.01 4.40
CA ARG A 59 -24.96 -6.37 3.16
C ARG A 59 -25.44 -4.92 3.07
N PRO A 60 -24.54 -3.93 3.24
CA PRO A 60 -23.18 -3.96 3.81
C PRO A 60 -23.14 -4.35 5.29
N LEU A 61 -21.95 -4.43 5.91
CA LEU A 61 -21.87 -4.48 7.37
C LEU A 61 -22.35 -3.15 7.95
N PRO A 62 -23.21 -3.17 8.99
CA PRO A 62 -23.61 -1.94 9.67
C PRO A 62 -22.40 -1.21 10.29
N THR A 63 -22.38 0.11 10.21
CA THR A 63 -21.34 0.97 10.75
C THR A 63 -21.09 0.71 12.24
N GLU A 64 -22.15 0.48 13.03
CA GLU A 64 -22.07 0.18 14.46
C GLU A 64 -21.37 -1.14 14.75
N VAL A 65 -21.51 -2.13 13.85
CA VAL A 65 -20.83 -3.44 13.98
C VAL A 65 -19.33 -3.26 13.74
N ILE A 66 -18.96 -2.51 12.70
CA ILE A 66 -17.57 -2.20 12.40
C ILE A 66 -16.95 -1.41 13.55
N ALA A 67 -17.63 -0.37 14.02
CA ALA A 67 -17.20 0.46 15.14
C ALA A 67 -16.98 -0.35 16.44
N ALA A 68 -17.93 -1.23 16.77
CA ALA A 68 -17.80 -2.08 17.97
C ALA A 68 -16.59 -3.03 17.89
N ARG A 69 -16.32 -3.61 16.71
CA ARG A 69 -15.14 -4.45 16.48
C ARG A 69 -13.84 -3.65 16.58
N SER A 70 -13.81 -2.44 16.04
CA SER A 70 -12.65 -1.52 16.14
C SER A 70 -12.35 -1.17 17.58
N ALA A 71 -13.37 -0.85 18.38
CA ALA A 71 -13.22 -0.57 19.81
C ALA A 71 -12.65 -1.75 20.61
N VAL A 72 -13.03 -2.99 20.27
CA VAL A 72 -12.45 -4.21 20.88
C VAL A 72 -10.96 -4.35 20.54
N LEU A 73 -10.53 -4.00 19.34
CA LEU A 73 -9.13 -4.03 18.96
C LEU A 73 -8.34 -2.88 19.60
N ALA A 74 -8.92 -1.68 19.71
CA ALA A 74 -8.34 -0.57 20.44
C ALA A 74 -8.13 -0.91 21.92
N LEU A 75 -9.12 -1.56 22.57
CA LEU A 75 -8.98 -2.04 23.95
C LEU A 75 -7.79 -2.98 24.11
N ALA A 76 -7.60 -3.90 23.16
CA ALA A 76 -6.47 -4.83 23.19
C ALA A 76 -5.12 -4.10 23.03
N ALA A 77 -5.05 -3.03 22.24
CA ALA A 77 -3.87 -2.18 22.10
C ALA A 77 -3.56 -1.43 23.41
N GLU A 78 -4.59 -0.78 24.00
CA GLU A 78 -4.47 0.01 25.23
C GLU A 78 -4.03 -0.84 26.44
N GLU A 79 -4.67 -2.02 26.62
CA GLU A 79 -4.27 -2.97 27.65
C GLU A 79 -2.82 -3.39 27.49
N THR A 80 -2.42 -3.75 26.26
CA THR A 80 -1.05 -4.20 25.98
C THR A 80 -0.03 -3.12 26.22
N PHE A 81 -0.28 -1.89 25.76
CA PHE A 81 0.64 -0.77 25.98
C PHE A 81 0.81 -0.45 27.47
N ARG A 82 -0.29 -0.48 28.23
CA ARG A 82 -0.26 -0.27 29.69
C ARG A 82 0.54 -1.36 30.41
N ASP A 83 0.39 -2.62 30.00
CA ASP A 83 1.10 -3.75 30.59
C ASP A 83 2.62 -3.71 30.33
N LEU A 84 3.05 -3.13 29.22
CA LEU A 84 4.47 -2.98 28.91
C LEU A 84 5.19 -1.97 29.81
N GLN A 85 4.44 -1.10 30.52
CA GLN A 85 5.00 -0.02 31.38
C GLN A 85 6.05 0.83 30.65
N GLU A 86 5.94 0.92 29.33
CA GLU A 86 6.90 1.66 28.52
C GLU A 86 6.71 3.17 28.64
N SER A 87 7.82 3.91 28.57
CA SER A 87 7.85 5.36 28.60
C SER A 87 7.73 5.98 27.20
N GLY A 88 7.23 5.22 26.21
CA GLY A 88 7.07 5.64 24.82
C GLY A 88 5.75 6.41 24.56
N PRO A 89 5.56 6.90 23.33
CA PRO A 89 4.29 7.50 22.94
C PRO A 89 3.18 6.45 22.90
N TRP A 90 2.01 6.81 23.40
CA TRP A 90 0.80 5.98 23.30
C TRP A 90 0.41 5.77 21.83
N PRO A 91 -0.26 4.64 21.51
CA PRO A 91 -0.73 4.39 20.16
C PRO A 91 -1.67 5.49 19.65
N LEU A 92 -1.47 5.87 18.39
CA LEU A 92 -2.37 6.70 17.61
C LEU A 92 -3.25 5.80 16.75
N TYR A 93 -4.52 6.13 16.60
CA TYR A 93 -5.48 5.31 15.89
C TYR A 93 -5.94 5.93 14.59
N VAL A 94 -6.13 5.08 13.59
CA VAL A 94 -6.87 5.38 12.37
C VAL A 94 -8.09 4.46 12.32
N ILE A 95 -9.25 5.02 12.01
CA ILE A 95 -10.53 4.33 11.94
C ILE A 95 -11.11 4.44 10.54
N GLY A 96 -12.11 3.62 10.21
CA GLY A 96 -12.85 3.73 8.95
C GLY A 96 -13.81 2.57 8.75
N THR A 97 -14.88 2.82 7.99
CA THR A 97 -15.88 1.82 7.61
C THR A 97 -15.86 1.54 6.11
N GLU A 98 -15.35 2.46 5.31
CA GLU A 98 -15.22 2.37 3.85
C GLU A 98 -13.77 2.08 3.46
N VAL A 99 -13.21 1.00 4.00
CA VAL A 99 -11.81 0.62 3.73
C VAL A 99 -11.77 -0.27 2.49
N PRO A 100 -11.08 0.16 1.40
CA PRO A 100 -10.92 -0.66 0.20
C PRO A 100 -10.19 -1.97 0.50
N VAL A 101 -10.46 -3.00 -0.31
CA VAL A 101 -9.75 -4.28 -0.18
C VAL A 101 -8.26 -4.06 -0.42
N PRO A 102 -7.37 -4.51 0.51
CA PRO A 102 -5.94 -4.32 0.34
C PRO A 102 -5.41 -4.89 -0.99
N GLY A 103 -4.81 -4.03 -1.81
CA GLY A 103 -4.15 -4.43 -3.05
C GLY A 103 -4.98 -4.25 -4.32
N GLY A 104 -5.94 -3.35 -4.33
CA GLY A 104 -6.75 -2.96 -5.49
C GLY A 104 -8.06 -3.73 -5.61
N VAL A 105 -8.91 -3.27 -6.50
CA VAL A 105 -10.25 -3.81 -6.72
C VAL A 105 -10.20 -5.24 -7.27
N GLU A 106 -11.00 -6.15 -6.71
CA GLU A 106 -11.11 -7.55 -7.17
C GLU A 106 -11.93 -7.67 -8.46
N ASP A 107 -12.90 -6.77 -8.67
CA ASP A 107 -13.72 -6.69 -9.88
C ASP A 107 -13.55 -5.31 -10.52
N GLU A 108 -13.49 -5.27 -11.85
CA GLU A 108 -13.57 -4.02 -12.60
C GLU A 108 -15.03 -3.48 -12.50
N GLU A 109 -15.32 -2.74 -11.44
CA GLU A 109 -16.48 -1.88 -11.44
C GLU A 109 -16.27 -0.83 -12.55
N GLU A 110 -17.20 -0.74 -13.47
CA GLU A 110 -17.12 0.27 -14.55
C GLU A 110 -17.28 1.66 -13.94
N GLY A 111 -16.20 2.42 -13.85
CA GLY A 111 -16.20 3.84 -13.45
C GLY A 111 -15.28 4.18 -12.27
N ALA A 112 -15.12 5.47 -12.03
CA ALA A 112 -14.42 5.96 -10.86
C ALA A 112 -15.19 5.61 -9.57
N PRO A 113 -14.50 5.30 -8.46
CA PRO A 113 -15.15 5.06 -7.18
C PRO A 113 -15.91 6.30 -6.71
N GLU A 114 -17.07 6.08 -6.10
CA GLU A 114 -17.85 7.18 -5.53
C GLU A 114 -17.11 7.79 -4.33
N VAL A 115 -17.08 9.13 -4.28
CA VAL A 115 -16.49 9.85 -3.14
C VAL A 115 -17.35 9.66 -1.90
N THR A 116 -16.73 9.37 -0.75
CA THR A 116 -17.41 9.28 0.54
C THR A 116 -18.21 10.56 0.81
N THR A 117 -19.47 10.41 1.21
CA THR A 117 -20.29 11.58 1.56
C THR A 117 -19.93 12.11 2.96
N PRO A 118 -20.09 13.42 3.23
CA PRO A 118 -19.92 13.97 4.59
C PRO A 118 -20.74 13.22 5.64
N GLN A 119 -21.97 12.80 5.30
CA GLN A 119 -22.85 12.04 6.21
C GLN A 119 -22.27 10.68 6.57
N ALA A 120 -21.70 9.95 5.60
CA ALA A 120 -21.09 8.65 5.86
C ALA A 120 -19.83 8.79 6.73
N ALA A 121 -19.03 9.84 6.51
CA ALA A 121 -17.89 10.16 7.35
C ALA A 121 -18.32 10.50 8.80
N GLU A 122 -19.34 11.34 8.97
CA GLU A 122 -19.91 11.70 10.28
C GLU A 122 -20.48 10.47 11.01
N GLU A 123 -21.22 9.61 10.31
CA GLU A 123 -21.75 8.35 10.88
C GLU A 123 -20.61 7.44 11.35
N THR A 124 -19.52 7.33 10.59
CA THR A 124 -18.34 6.56 10.96
C THR A 124 -17.68 7.09 12.21
N ILE A 125 -17.46 8.41 12.28
CA ILE A 125 -16.86 9.09 13.44
C ILE A 125 -17.72 8.88 14.68
N SER A 126 -19.01 9.22 14.60
CA SER A 126 -19.94 9.17 15.72
C SER A 126 -20.12 7.73 16.27
N ALA A 127 -20.35 6.76 15.38
CA ALA A 127 -20.52 5.37 15.79
C ALA A 127 -19.25 4.80 16.45
N THR A 128 -18.07 5.17 15.93
CA THR A 128 -16.80 4.71 16.51
C THR A 128 -16.53 5.37 17.85
N GLN A 129 -16.81 6.66 18.01
CA GLN A 129 -16.71 7.38 19.27
C GLN A 129 -17.59 6.76 20.35
N GLU A 130 -18.87 6.48 20.02
CA GLU A 130 -19.77 5.79 20.93
C GLU A 130 -19.29 4.40 21.33
N ALA A 131 -18.72 3.64 20.38
CA ALA A 131 -18.19 2.31 20.66
C ALA A 131 -16.97 2.37 21.61
N PHE A 132 -16.08 3.36 21.43
CA PHE A 132 -14.96 3.61 22.34
C PHE A 132 -15.46 3.98 23.73
N GLN A 133 -16.41 4.90 23.84
CA GLN A 133 -17.00 5.30 25.13
C GLN A 133 -17.64 4.14 25.87
N LYS A 134 -18.38 3.26 25.17
CA LYS A 134 -18.98 2.04 25.76
C LYS A 134 -17.96 1.10 26.41
N LEU A 135 -16.69 1.16 25.99
CA LEU A 135 -15.59 0.37 26.53
C LEU A 135 -14.67 1.15 27.49
N GLY A 136 -15.01 2.41 27.82
CA GLY A 136 -14.19 3.27 28.69
C GLY A 136 -12.87 3.70 28.05
N LEU A 137 -12.89 3.93 26.73
CA LEU A 137 -11.72 4.27 25.92
C LEU A 137 -11.69 5.75 25.50
N GLU A 138 -12.23 6.68 26.32
CA GLU A 138 -12.28 8.10 26.01
C GLU A 138 -10.87 8.66 25.78
N ALA A 139 -9.90 8.29 26.59
CA ALA A 139 -8.51 8.69 26.42
C ALA A 139 -7.85 8.10 25.15
N ALA A 140 -8.30 6.97 24.64
CA ALA A 140 -7.87 6.41 23.38
C ALA A 140 -8.53 7.16 22.20
N TRP A 141 -9.78 7.58 22.36
CA TRP A 141 -10.47 8.39 21.36
C TRP A 141 -9.75 9.71 21.09
N GLU A 142 -9.25 10.39 22.11
CA GLU A 142 -8.43 11.62 21.96
C GLU A 142 -7.17 11.41 21.11
N ARG A 143 -6.81 10.15 20.81
CA ARG A 143 -5.66 9.75 19.98
C ARG A 143 -6.06 9.13 18.66
N VAL A 144 -7.34 9.19 18.31
CA VAL A 144 -7.78 8.94 16.92
C VAL A 144 -7.37 10.16 16.10
N ILE A 145 -6.53 9.95 15.10
CA ILE A 145 -5.93 11.03 14.30
C ILE A 145 -6.50 11.11 12.88
N ALA A 146 -7.07 10.03 12.39
CA ALA A 146 -7.58 10.02 11.01
C ALA A 146 -8.76 9.07 10.82
N VAL A 147 -9.56 9.40 9.81
CA VAL A 147 -10.64 8.57 9.28
C VAL A 147 -10.30 8.18 7.84
N VAL A 148 -10.38 6.88 7.54
CA VAL A 148 -10.27 6.38 6.16
C VAL A 148 -11.56 6.71 5.41
N VAL A 149 -11.41 7.35 4.27
CA VAL A 149 -12.51 7.69 3.36
C VAL A 149 -12.08 7.43 1.91
N GLN A 150 -13.04 7.31 1.00
CA GLN A 150 -12.79 7.23 -0.44
C GLN A 150 -12.80 8.63 -1.07
N PRO A 151 -11.65 9.15 -1.53
CA PRO A 151 -11.57 10.46 -2.18
C PRO A 151 -11.92 10.44 -3.67
N GLY A 152 -12.27 9.29 -4.24
CA GLY A 152 -12.49 9.10 -5.67
C GLY A 152 -11.26 8.60 -6.44
N VAL A 153 -10.18 8.19 -5.73
CA VAL A 153 -8.98 7.63 -6.35
C VAL A 153 -8.96 6.11 -6.25
N GLU A 154 -8.53 5.46 -7.31
CA GLU A 154 -8.35 4.01 -7.34
C GLU A 154 -7.47 3.62 -8.53
N TYR A 155 -6.98 2.39 -8.54
CA TYR A 155 -6.31 1.79 -9.68
C TYR A 155 -6.72 0.32 -9.85
N GLY A 156 -6.85 -0.08 -11.11
CA GLY A 156 -7.13 -1.46 -11.51
C GLY A 156 -5.88 -2.19 -12.01
N ASN A 157 -6.08 -3.14 -12.90
CA ASN A 157 -4.98 -3.85 -13.55
C ASN A 157 -4.29 -3.01 -14.62
N ASP A 158 -5.04 -2.17 -15.34
CA ASP A 158 -4.59 -1.29 -16.42
C ASP A 158 -5.40 0.03 -16.48
N SER A 159 -6.12 0.36 -15.42
CA SER A 159 -6.91 1.59 -15.28
C SER A 159 -6.43 2.41 -14.10
N LEU A 160 -6.58 3.73 -14.20
CA LEU A 160 -6.28 4.70 -13.14
C LEU A 160 -7.45 5.67 -13.04
N TYR A 161 -7.82 6.01 -11.82
CA TYR A 161 -8.82 7.01 -11.49
C TYR A 161 -8.15 8.13 -10.72
N ASP A 162 -7.93 9.25 -11.43
CA ASP A 162 -7.24 10.40 -10.88
C ASP A 162 -8.13 11.20 -9.92
N TYR A 163 -7.50 11.85 -8.95
CA TYR A 163 -8.17 12.69 -7.98
C TYR A 163 -8.87 13.89 -8.64
N ASP A 164 -10.12 14.11 -8.27
CA ASP A 164 -10.91 15.29 -8.63
C ASP A 164 -11.28 16.08 -7.36
N SER A 165 -10.54 17.15 -7.08
CA SER A 165 -10.77 18.04 -5.95
C SER A 165 -12.18 18.65 -5.95
N ALA A 166 -12.79 18.87 -7.13
CA ALA A 166 -14.17 19.40 -7.20
C ALA A 166 -15.20 18.35 -6.74
N ALA A 167 -15.00 17.08 -7.06
CA ALA A 167 -15.85 15.99 -6.59
C ALA A 167 -15.73 15.78 -5.07
N ALA A 168 -14.53 15.94 -4.50
CA ALA A 168 -14.26 15.76 -3.07
C ALA A 168 -14.53 17.03 -2.24
N ALA A 169 -14.89 18.17 -2.83
CA ALA A 169 -14.98 19.45 -2.16
C ALA A 169 -15.96 19.52 -0.97
N SER A 170 -17.02 18.72 -0.96
CA SER A 170 -17.95 18.65 0.17
C SER A 170 -17.36 17.90 1.36
N LEU A 171 -16.62 16.82 1.06
CA LEU A 171 -15.92 16.03 2.06
C LEU A 171 -14.75 16.79 2.66
N SER A 172 -13.96 17.48 1.83
CA SER A 172 -12.87 18.35 2.28
C SER A 172 -13.34 19.42 3.27
N ARG A 173 -14.44 20.12 2.96
CA ARG A 173 -15.02 21.13 3.86
C ARG A 173 -15.58 20.55 5.15
N PHE A 174 -16.08 19.34 5.14
CA PHE A 174 -16.60 18.68 6.33
C PHE A 174 -15.52 18.50 7.41
N ILE A 175 -14.31 18.07 7.01
CA ILE A 175 -13.24 17.77 7.98
C ILE A 175 -12.62 19.05 8.56
N GLU A 176 -12.80 20.22 7.96
CA GLU A 176 -12.33 21.50 8.50
C GLU A 176 -12.97 21.83 9.85
N ASP A 177 -14.18 21.32 10.11
CA ASP A 177 -14.89 21.50 11.37
C ASP A 177 -14.44 20.48 12.45
N GLU A 178 -13.62 19.49 12.11
CA GLU A 178 -13.13 18.42 12.98
C GLU A 178 -11.69 18.70 13.44
N GLU A 179 -11.51 19.47 14.53
CA GLU A 179 -10.20 20.00 14.97
C GLU A 179 -9.11 18.93 15.19
N ALA A 180 -9.48 17.66 15.49
CA ALA A 180 -8.55 16.60 15.88
C ALA A 180 -8.31 15.55 14.77
N LEU A 181 -9.05 15.59 13.68
CA LEU A 181 -9.07 14.55 12.66
C LEU A 181 -8.59 15.04 11.30
N VAL A 182 -7.94 14.15 10.57
CA VAL A 182 -7.66 14.32 9.14
C VAL A 182 -8.19 13.11 8.38
N PHE A 183 -8.21 13.16 7.06
CA PHE A 183 -8.51 12.00 6.25
C PHE A 183 -7.25 11.17 5.96
N GLU A 184 -7.43 9.85 5.90
CA GLU A 184 -6.49 8.90 5.32
C GLU A 184 -7.06 8.41 3.99
N ALA A 185 -6.32 8.65 2.89
CA ALA A 185 -6.64 8.16 1.55
C ALA A 185 -5.88 6.88 1.24
N HIS A 186 -6.59 5.84 0.80
CA HIS A 186 -6.01 4.61 0.27
C HIS A 186 -5.89 4.68 -1.25
N SER A 187 -5.17 3.72 -1.85
CA SER A 187 -5.04 3.57 -3.32
C SER A 187 -4.54 4.83 -4.03
N THR A 188 -3.70 5.64 -3.36
CA THR A 188 -3.14 6.86 -3.96
C THR A 188 -1.98 6.57 -4.91
N ASP A 189 -1.71 5.29 -5.16
CA ASP A 189 -0.71 4.81 -6.09
C ASP A 189 -0.94 5.39 -7.48
N TYR A 190 0.15 5.74 -8.18
CA TYR A 190 0.15 6.25 -9.55
C TYR A 190 -0.49 7.63 -9.77
N GLN A 191 -0.96 8.29 -8.73
CA GLN A 191 -1.43 9.66 -8.83
C GLN A 191 -0.27 10.59 -9.23
N THR A 192 -0.58 11.64 -10.00
CA THR A 192 0.43 12.66 -10.31
C THR A 192 0.81 13.44 -9.04
N LYS A 193 2.01 14.01 -8.99
CA LYS A 193 2.44 14.80 -7.84
C LYS A 193 1.53 16.02 -7.59
N GLU A 194 0.91 16.56 -8.65
CA GLU A 194 -0.08 17.63 -8.55
C GLU A 194 -1.36 17.12 -7.87
N ALA A 195 -1.89 15.96 -8.29
CA ALA A 195 -3.06 15.32 -7.66
C ALA A 195 -2.79 14.95 -6.20
N LEU A 196 -1.60 14.41 -5.89
CA LEU A 196 -1.19 14.16 -4.49
C LEU A 196 -1.15 15.45 -3.67
N SER A 197 -0.66 16.57 -4.25
CA SER A 197 -0.64 17.88 -3.57
C SER A 197 -2.05 18.42 -3.35
N GLU A 198 -2.97 18.17 -4.28
CA GLU A 198 -4.38 18.53 -4.12
C GLU A 198 -5.03 17.72 -3.00
N LEU A 199 -4.79 16.40 -2.94
CA LEU A 199 -5.24 15.56 -1.83
C LEU A 199 -4.78 16.11 -0.48
N VAL A 200 -3.49 16.43 -0.33
CA VAL A 200 -2.96 16.98 0.93
C VAL A 200 -3.61 18.32 1.28
N ARG A 201 -3.77 19.21 0.31
CA ARG A 201 -4.44 20.50 0.50
C ARG A 201 -5.91 20.33 0.92
N ASP A 202 -6.57 19.29 0.41
CA ASP A 202 -7.96 18.96 0.68
C ASP A 202 -8.12 18.06 1.93
N HIS A 203 -7.11 18.10 2.85
CA HIS A 203 -7.09 17.47 4.18
C HIS A 203 -6.89 15.94 4.20
N PHE A 204 -6.54 15.32 3.09
CA PHE A 204 -6.07 13.93 3.08
C PHE A 204 -4.59 13.91 3.48
N ALA A 205 -4.32 14.07 4.78
CA ALA A 205 -2.97 14.24 5.29
C ALA A 205 -2.19 12.93 5.46
N ILE A 206 -2.86 11.78 5.34
CA ILE A 206 -2.23 10.47 5.31
C ILE A 206 -2.53 9.83 3.95
N LEU A 207 -1.49 9.67 3.14
CA LEU A 207 -1.57 9.06 1.81
C LEU A 207 -0.94 7.67 1.84
N LYS A 208 -1.68 6.66 1.42
CA LYS A 208 -1.18 5.28 1.36
C LYS A 208 -0.68 4.93 -0.03
N VAL A 209 0.58 4.50 -0.09
CA VAL A 209 1.24 4.00 -1.30
C VAL A 209 1.85 2.63 -1.03
N GLY A 210 1.75 1.73 -1.98
CA GLY A 210 2.31 0.38 -1.86
C GLY A 210 2.70 -0.20 -3.22
N PRO A 211 1.76 -0.66 -4.06
CA PRO A 211 2.05 -1.22 -5.37
C PRO A 211 2.93 -0.35 -6.26
N ALA A 212 2.76 0.97 -6.29
CA ALA A 212 3.60 1.86 -7.10
C ALA A 212 5.09 1.74 -6.77
N LEU A 213 5.44 1.55 -5.51
CA LEU A 213 6.84 1.34 -5.08
C LEU A 213 7.41 0.02 -5.60
N THR A 214 6.65 -1.06 -5.49
CA THR A 214 7.08 -2.38 -5.97
C THR A 214 7.01 -2.49 -7.49
N PHE A 215 6.12 -1.75 -8.11
CA PHE A 215 6.02 -1.59 -9.55
C PHE A 215 7.26 -0.89 -10.11
N ALA A 216 7.69 0.23 -9.52
CA ALA A 216 8.92 0.92 -9.89
C ALA A 216 10.16 0.03 -9.73
N LEU A 217 10.22 -0.77 -8.64
CA LEU A 217 11.25 -1.82 -8.47
C LEU A 217 11.21 -2.82 -9.63
N ARG A 218 10.03 -3.33 -9.99
CA ARG A 218 9.85 -4.28 -11.10
C ARG A 218 10.28 -3.68 -12.43
N GLU A 219 9.86 -2.45 -12.73
CA GLU A 219 10.24 -1.77 -13.97
C GLU A 219 11.74 -1.61 -14.08
N ALA A 220 12.41 -1.16 -13.02
CA ALA A 220 13.86 -1.03 -13.00
C ALA A 220 14.58 -2.38 -13.19
N VAL A 221 14.12 -3.45 -12.51
CA VAL A 221 14.67 -4.79 -12.67
C VAL A 221 14.45 -5.32 -14.10
N PHE A 222 13.29 -5.08 -14.70
CA PHE A 222 12.98 -5.52 -16.06
C PHE A 222 13.75 -4.72 -17.11
N ALA A 223 13.99 -3.43 -16.88
CA ALA A 223 14.86 -2.61 -17.69
C ALA A 223 16.32 -3.11 -17.65
N LEU A 224 16.82 -3.42 -16.45
CA LEU A 224 18.14 -4.01 -16.28
C LEU A 224 18.26 -5.39 -16.93
N ALA A 225 17.20 -6.21 -16.89
CA ALA A 225 17.17 -7.51 -17.58
C ALA A 225 17.26 -7.35 -19.12
N ALA A 226 16.58 -6.33 -19.68
CA ALA A 226 16.69 -6.00 -21.09
C ALA A 226 18.11 -5.49 -21.47
N ILE A 227 18.74 -4.72 -20.60
CA ILE A 227 20.15 -4.30 -20.75
C ILE A 227 21.08 -5.50 -20.66
N GLU A 228 20.88 -6.40 -19.69
CA GLU A 228 21.67 -7.63 -19.57
C GLU A 228 21.61 -8.45 -20.86
N GLU A 229 20.42 -8.71 -21.38
CA GLU A 229 20.22 -9.47 -22.59
C GLU A 229 20.89 -8.79 -23.80
N ALA A 230 20.65 -7.50 -24.00
CA ALA A 230 21.21 -6.74 -25.14
C ALA A 230 22.73 -6.63 -25.11
N TRP A 231 23.32 -6.56 -23.93
CA TRP A 231 24.75 -6.32 -23.75
C TRP A 231 25.58 -7.58 -23.62
N LEU A 232 25.05 -8.60 -22.92
CA LEU A 232 25.81 -9.76 -22.49
C LEU A 232 25.43 -11.08 -23.21
N ASN A 233 24.32 -11.09 -23.95
CA ASN A 233 23.91 -12.28 -24.68
C ASN A 233 24.98 -12.72 -25.69
N GLY A 234 25.31 -14.02 -25.67
CA GLY A 234 26.35 -14.59 -26.53
C GLY A 234 27.80 -14.37 -26.05
N ARG A 235 28.03 -13.64 -24.94
CA ARG A 235 29.38 -13.55 -24.37
C ARG A 235 29.78 -14.87 -23.74
N ALA A 236 31.00 -15.31 -24.02
CA ALA A 236 31.56 -16.53 -23.46
C ALA A 236 31.57 -16.50 -21.92
N ARG A 237 31.12 -17.59 -21.30
CA ARG A 237 31.06 -17.77 -19.83
C ARG A 237 30.08 -16.87 -19.09
N THR A 238 29.15 -16.19 -19.78
CA THR A 238 28.08 -15.43 -19.14
C THR A 238 26.79 -16.25 -19.19
N SER A 239 26.20 -16.49 -18.03
CA SER A 239 24.85 -17.02 -17.89
C SER A 239 23.92 -15.86 -17.56
N LEU A 240 22.92 -15.60 -18.39
CA LEU A 240 21.92 -14.56 -18.15
C LEU A 240 21.05 -14.91 -16.93
N SER A 241 20.49 -13.89 -16.30
CA SER A 241 19.63 -14.07 -15.12
C SER A 241 18.28 -14.69 -15.43
N ASP A 242 17.77 -14.47 -16.65
CA ASP A 242 16.42 -14.87 -17.08
C ASP A 242 15.32 -14.40 -16.09
N ILE A 243 15.56 -13.32 -15.35
CA ILE A 243 14.73 -12.90 -14.21
C ILE A 243 13.23 -12.80 -14.57
N ARG A 244 12.89 -12.24 -15.73
CA ARG A 244 11.49 -12.10 -16.16
C ARG A 244 10.80 -13.45 -16.29
N ARG A 245 11.45 -14.43 -16.90
CA ARG A 245 10.94 -15.80 -17.04
C ARG A 245 10.87 -16.52 -15.69
N VAL A 246 11.86 -16.32 -14.84
CA VAL A 246 11.90 -16.94 -13.50
C VAL A 246 10.76 -16.42 -12.62
N VAL A 247 10.47 -15.11 -12.66
CA VAL A 247 9.32 -14.52 -11.94
C VAL A 247 8.00 -15.08 -12.45
N ASP A 248 7.78 -15.11 -13.77
CA ASP A 248 6.54 -15.68 -14.34
C ASP A 248 6.35 -17.16 -13.95
N GLN A 249 7.41 -17.95 -13.96
CA GLN A 249 7.38 -19.33 -13.51
C GLN A 249 7.04 -19.47 -12.02
N ALA A 250 7.60 -18.61 -11.16
CA ALA A 250 7.26 -18.61 -9.74
C ALA A 250 5.77 -18.28 -9.51
N MET A 251 5.23 -17.31 -10.26
CA MET A 251 3.80 -16.97 -10.24
C MET A 251 2.92 -18.14 -10.70
N LEU A 252 3.30 -18.83 -11.77
CA LEU A 252 2.57 -19.99 -12.27
C LEU A 252 2.61 -21.19 -11.30
N GLN A 253 3.73 -21.39 -10.60
CA GLN A 253 3.87 -22.47 -9.62
C GLN A 253 3.06 -22.24 -8.35
N ASN A 254 2.83 -20.98 -7.97
CA ASN A 254 2.04 -20.61 -6.80
C ASN A 254 1.03 -19.49 -7.17
N PRO A 255 -0.11 -19.82 -7.76
CA PRO A 255 -1.04 -18.82 -8.31
C PRO A 255 -1.89 -18.09 -7.26
N ILE A 256 -1.77 -18.43 -5.99
CA ILE A 256 -2.65 -17.96 -4.91
C ILE A 256 -2.68 -16.42 -4.78
N TYR A 257 -1.58 -15.72 -5.11
CA TYR A 257 -1.50 -14.27 -4.94
C TYR A 257 -1.93 -13.46 -6.17
N TRP A 258 -2.13 -14.10 -7.35
CA TRP A 258 -2.50 -13.37 -8.57
C TRP A 258 -3.79 -13.90 -9.23
N GLN A 259 -4.04 -15.21 -9.19
CA GLN A 259 -5.11 -15.84 -9.96
C GLN A 259 -6.50 -15.27 -9.67
N PRO A 260 -6.87 -14.97 -8.42
CA PRO A 260 -8.18 -14.36 -8.12
C PRO A 260 -8.34 -12.93 -8.66
N TYR A 261 -7.23 -12.25 -8.97
CA TYR A 261 -7.19 -10.82 -9.32
C TYR A 261 -6.91 -10.56 -10.80
N TYR A 262 -6.53 -11.57 -11.56
CA TYR A 262 -6.24 -11.47 -12.99
C TYR A 262 -7.24 -12.29 -13.79
N PRO A 263 -8.40 -11.70 -14.12
CA PRO A 263 -9.42 -12.38 -14.93
C PRO A 263 -8.95 -12.59 -16.37
N GLY A 264 -9.76 -13.32 -17.15
CA GLY A 264 -9.56 -13.49 -18.57
C GLY A 264 -8.83 -14.76 -18.96
N ASN A 265 -8.42 -14.83 -20.24
CA ASN A 265 -7.72 -15.96 -20.83
C ASN A 265 -6.21 -15.96 -20.50
N GLU A 266 -5.51 -17.04 -20.85
CA GLU A 266 -4.08 -17.21 -20.58
C GLU A 266 -3.21 -16.04 -21.09
N ARG A 267 -3.52 -15.48 -22.26
CA ARG A 267 -2.78 -14.32 -22.82
C ARG A 267 -2.98 -13.07 -21.96
N GLN A 268 -4.21 -12.81 -21.53
CA GLN A 268 -4.54 -11.67 -20.66
C GLN A 268 -3.89 -11.83 -19.29
N GLN A 269 -3.99 -13.03 -18.71
CA GLN A 269 -3.34 -13.34 -17.44
C GLN A 269 -1.82 -13.28 -17.52
N HIS A 270 -1.20 -13.72 -18.62
CA HIS A 270 0.23 -13.57 -18.83
C HIS A 270 0.64 -12.10 -18.90
N TYR A 271 -0.12 -11.28 -19.64
CA TYR A 271 0.10 -9.83 -19.67
C TYR A 271 -0.01 -9.21 -18.27
N ALA A 272 -1.07 -9.52 -17.54
CA ALA A 272 -1.30 -8.99 -16.19
C ALA A 272 -0.19 -9.42 -15.21
N ARG A 273 0.28 -10.67 -15.24
CA ARG A 273 1.41 -11.12 -14.41
C ARG A 273 2.69 -10.34 -14.66
N GLN A 274 2.89 -9.81 -15.88
CA GLN A 274 4.11 -9.07 -16.23
C GLN A 274 3.99 -7.56 -15.99
N TYR A 275 2.77 -6.98 -16.16
CA TYR A 275 2.62 -5.54 -16.35
C TYR A 275 1.50 -4.87 -15.55
N SER A 276 0.62 -5.64 -14.89
CA SER A 276 -0.48 -5.05 -14.14
C SER A 276 -0.01 -4.01 -13.12
N LEU A 277 -0.76 -2.93 -13.01
CA LEU A 277 -0.55 -1.88 -12.00
C LEU A 277 -0.76 -2.40 -10.58
N SER A 278 -1.63 -3.42 -10.39
CA SER A 278 -1.79 -4.06 -9.08
C SER A 278 -0.54 -4.84 -8.62
N ASP A 279 0.45 -5.00 -9.50
CA ASP A 279 1.81 -5.51 -9.25
C ASP A 279 1.87 -6.73 -8.32
N ARG A 280 1.13 -7.80 -8.67
CA ARG A 280 1.13 -9.03 -7.86
C ARG A 280 2.49 -9.75 -7.83
N ILE A 281 3.46 -9.35 -8.65
CA ILE A 281 4.86 -9.80 -8.58
C ILE A 281 5.46 -9.54 -7.19
N ARG A 282 5.03 -8.50 -6.48
CA ARG A 282 5.56 -8.15 -5.15
C ARG A 282 5.57 -9.30 -4.15
N TYR A 283 4.63 -10.23 -4.25
CA TYR A 283 4.56 -11.40 -3.36
C TYR A 283 5.58 -12.51 -3.70
N TYR A 284 6.22 -12.42 -4.88
CA TYR A 284 7.16 -13.43 -5.36
C TYR A 284 8.63 -12.99 -5.27
N TRP A 285 8.91 -11.72 -4.97
CA TRP A 285 10.30 -11.30 -4.74
C TRP A 285 11.03 -12.13 -3.67
N PRO A 286 10.39 -12.60 -2.57
CA PRO A 286 11.05 -13.48 -1.59
C PRO A 286 11.30 -14.91 -2.07
N ASP A 287 10.75 -15.33 -3.22
CA ASP A 287 10.97 -16.70 -3.74
C ASP A 287 12.47 -16.97 -3.96
N PRO A 288 12.99 -18.12 -3.50
CA PRO A 288 14.41 -18.43 -3.62
C PRO A 288 14.95 -18.45 -5.05
N ALA A 289 14.13 -18.84 -6.06
CA ALA A 289 14.56 -18.83 -7.46
C ALA A 289 14.63 -17.40 -7.99
N VAL A 290 13.63 -16.56 -7.67
CA VAL A 290 13.61 -15.14 -8.02
C VAL A 290 14.79 -14.42 -7.39
N GLN A 291 15.08 -14.66 -6.12
CA GLN A 291 16.23 -14.09 -5.41
C GLN A 291 17.58 -14.51 -6.02
N ARG A 292 17.70 -15.75 -6.50
CA ARG A 292 18.91 -16.20 -7.21
C ARG A 292 19.06 -15.47 -8.55
N ALA A 293 17.97 -15.35 -9.32
CA ALA A 293 17.97 -14.67 -10.61
C ALA A 293 18.31 -13.18 -10.45
N LEU A 294 17.73 -12.51 -9.46
CA LEU A 294 18.04 -11.11 -9.16
C LEU A 294 19.53 -10.92 -8.79
N ARG A 295 20.06 -11.77 -7.92
CA ARG A 295 21.51 -11.72 -7.61
C ARG A 295 22.38 -11.96 -8.82
N GLN A 296 21.96 -12.87 -9.73
CA GLN A 296 22.70 -13.10 -10.98
C GLN A 296 22.67 -11.89 -11.89
N LEU A 297 21.50 -11.25 -12.07
CA LEU A 297 21.35 -10.00 -12.82
C LEU A 297 22.31 -8.91 -12.31
N LEU A 298 22.25 -8.63 -11.02
CA LEU A 298 23.10 -7.63 -10.37
C LEU A 298 24.59 -7.96 -10.54
N LYS A 299 24.96 -9.22 -10.30
CA LYS A 299 26.34 -9.69 -10.50
C LYS A 299 26.83 -9.52 -11.94
N ASN A 300 25.99 -9.78 -12.93
CA ASN A 300 26.35 -9.67 -14.34
C ASN A 300 26.56 -8.19 -14.76
N LEU A 301 25.81 -7.27 -14.18
CA LEU A 301 25.81 -5.86 -14.56
C LEU A 301 26.71 -4.96 -13.68
N SER A 302 27.23 -5.48 -12.55
CA SER A 302 28.06 -4.66 -11.63
C SER A 302 29.54 -4.48 -12.01
N PRO A 303 30.19 -5.34 -12.85
CA PRO A 303 31.64 -5.19 -13.10
C PRO A 303 32.04 -3.91 -13.83
N ASP A 304 31.16 -3.41 -14.72
CA ASP A 304 31.45 -2.26 -15.56
C ASP A 304 30.25 -1.29 -15.55
N PRO A 305 30.47 0.02 -15.76
CA PRO A 305 29.37 0.96 -15.97
C PRO A 305 28.50 0.54 -17.15
N LEU A 306 27.17 0.64 -16.98
CA LEU A 306 26.23 0.25 -18.02
C LEU A 306 26.37 1.16 -19.25
N PRO A 307 26.22 0.59 -20.48
CA PRO A 307 26.32 1.37 -21.70
C PRO A 307 25.25 2.47 -21.78
N LEU A 308 25.68 3.71 -21.96
CA LEU A 308 24.77 4.88 -22.03
C LEU A 308 23.65 4.74 -23.07
N PRO A 309 23.88 4.17 -24.29
CA PRO A 309 22.79 3.95 -25.25
C PRO A 309 21.70 3.01 -24.75
N LEU A 310 22.06 1.97 -24.00
CA LEU A 310 21.10 1.03 -23.42
C LEU A 310 20.34 1.65 -22.24
N LEU A 311 21.04 2.42 -21.40
CA LEU A 311 20.36 3.22 -20.36
C LEU A 311 19.39 4.23 -20.98
N SER A 312 19.77 4.93 -22.05
CA SER A 312 18.87 5.84 -22.75
C SER A 312 17.61 5.16 -23.28
N GLN A 313 17.75 3.90 -23.73
CA GLN A 313 16.64 3.11 -24.29
C GLN A 313 15.72 2.55 -23.20
N TYR A 314 16.29 1.98 -22.12
CA TYR A 314 15.55 1.17 -21.17
C TYR A 314 15.34 1.83 -19.80
N ALA A 315 16.11 2.86 -19.47
CA ALA A 315 16.07 3.60 -18.20
C ALA A 315 16.34 5.10 -18.43
N PRO A 316 15.47 5.81 -19.18
CA PRO A 316 15.73 7.16 -19.66
C PRO A 316 15.90 8.20 -18.54
N ASP A 317 15.19 8.06 -17.43
CA ASP A 317 15.28 9.00 -16.30
C ASP A 317 16.60 8.80 -15.55
N GLN A 318 16.99 7.55 -15.30
CA GLN A 318 18.28 7.20 -14.71
C GLN A 318 19.44 7.61 -15.63
N PHE A 319 19.28 7.47 -16.96
CA PHE A 319 20.25 7.99 -17.92
C PHE A 319 20.44 9.50 -17.77
N ARG A 320 19.37 10.29 -17.64
CA ARG A 320 19.47 11.74 -17.41
C ARG A 320 20.16 12.06 -16.09
N ALA A 321 19.81 11.34 -15.01
CA ALA A 321 20.39 11.52 -13.70
C ALA A 321 21.90 11.18 -13.67
N ILE A 322 22.33 10.11 -14.34
CA ILE A 322 23.74 9.72 -14.50
C ILE A 322 24.51 10.81 -15.29
N ARG A 323 23.94 11.29 -16.39
CA ARG A 323 24.59 12.32 -17.21
C ARG A 323 24.78 13.66 -16.50
N THR A 324 23.93 13.94 -15.51
CA THR A 324 24.04 15.14 -14.67
C THR A 324 24.77 14.87 -13.35
N GLN A 325 25.41 13.71 -13.21
CA GLN A 325 26.18 13.29 -12.03
C GLN A 325 25.36 13.26 -10.72
N ARG A 326 24.05 13.11 -10.82
CA ARG A 326 23.15 12.94 -9.67
C ARG A 326 22.95 11.49 -9.30
N LEU A 327 23.33 10.55 -10.17
CA LEU A 327 23.20 9.13 -9.97
C LEU A 327 24.47 8.40 -10.39
N GLN A 328 24.86 7.36 -9.65
CA GLN A 328 25.93 6.46 -10.02
C GLN A 328 25.46 5.49 -11.13
N ASN A 329 26.39 5.14 -12.05
CA ASN A 329 26.07 4.21 -13.11
C ASN A 329 26.34 2.76 -12.66
N ASP A 330 25.48 2.26 -11.80
CA ASP A 330 25.47 0.88 -11.33
C ASP A 330 24.03 0.38 -11.13
N PRO A 331 23.78 -0.95 -11.18
CA PRO A 331 22.41 -1.48 -11.19
C PRO A 331 21.63 -1.23 -9.89
N LEU A 332 22.27 -1.17 -8.72
CA LEU A 332 21.57 -0.90 -7.46
C LEU A 332 21.12 0.55 -7.37
N SER A 333 22.00 1.49 -7.71
CA SER A 333 21.66 2.92 -7.78
C SER A 333 20.50 3.19 -8.74
N ILE A 334 20.45 2.47 -9.87
CA ILE A 334 19.35 2.59 -10.84
C ILE A 334 18.01 2.13 -10.24
N ILE A 335 18.00 1.01 -9.51
CA ILE A 335 16.82 0.50 -8.83
C ILE A 335 16.39 1.48 -7.73
N ASP A 336 17.31 1.89 -6.87
CA ASP A 336 17.03 2.81 -5.78
C ASP A 336 16.46 4.14 -6.28
N HIS A 337 17.01 4.68 -7.37
CA HIS A 337 16.50 5.91 -7.98
C HIS A 337 15.08 5.75 -8.53
N ALA A 338 14.73 4.61 -9.13
CA ALA A 338 13.40 4.37 -9.64
C ALA A 338 12.35 4.33 -8.51
N VAL A 339 12.68 3.67 -7.41
CA VAL A 339 11.78 3.62 -6.22
C VAL A 339 11.73 4.98 -5.52
N ALA A 340 12.87 5.67 -5.40
CA ALA A 340 12.94 7.00 -4.78
C ALA A 340 12.11 8.03 -5.54
N ALA A 341 12.04 7.94 -6.88
CA ALA A 341 11.23 8.87 -7.69
C ALA A 341 9.74 8.86 -7.29
N VAL A 342 9.19 7.68 -6.96
CA VAL A 342 7.83 7.59 -6.43
C VAL A 342 7.70 8.30 -5.08
N LEU A 343 8.67 8.11 -4.17
CA LEU A 343 8.67 8.78 -2.86
C LEU A 343 8.87 10.30 -2.97
N ASP A 344 9.61 10.74 -3.99
CA ASP A 344 9.83 12.18 -4.25
C ASP A 344 8.51 12.89 -4.59
N ASP A 345 7.59 12.23 -5.31
CA ASP A 345 6.26 12.78 -5.61
C ASP A 345 5.42 12.96 -4.32
N TYR A 346 5.45 12.00 -3.41
CA TYR A 346 4.80 12.11 -2.10
C TYR A 346 5.47 13.16 -1.19
N THR A 347 6.79 13.22 -1.21
CA THR A 347 7.56 14.23 -0.47
C THR A 347 7.22 15.64 -0.94
N TYR A 348 7.12 15.83 -2.26
CA TYR A 348 6.69 17.08 -2.86
C TYR A 348 5.26 17.45 -2.45
N ALA A 349 4.32 16.49 -2.52
CA ALA A 349 2.92 16.71 -2.17
C ALA A 349 2.72 17.12 -0.71
N CYS A 350 3.50 16.53 0.19
CA CYS A 350 3.46 16.84 1.63
C CYS A 350 4.30 18.05 2.04
N ASP A 351 4.89 18.79 1.09
CA ASP A 351 5.79 19.94 1.33
C ASP A 351 6.90 19.61 2.35
N LEU A 352 7.44 18.38 2.26
CA LEU A 352 8.50 17.93 3.13
C LEU A 352 9.86 18.36 2.58
N PRO A 353 10.74 18.95 3.42
CA PRO A 353 12.07 19.41 3.02
C PRO A 353 13.05 18.25 2.72
#